data_0a9c69557730cfad3e1f29ca1999b207
#
_entry.id   0a9c69557730cfad3e1f29ca1999b207
#
_cell.length_a   1.000
_cell.length_b   1.000
_cell.length_c   1.000
_cell.angle_alpha   90.00
_cell.angle_beta   90.00
_cell.angle_gamma   90.00
#
_symmetry.space_group_name_H-M   'P 1'
#
loop_
_entity.id
_entity.type
_entity.pdbx_description
1 polymer ?
#
loop_
_entity_poly.entity_id
_entity_poly.type
_entity_poly.pdbx_seq_one_letter_code
_entity_poly.pdbx_strand_id
1 'polypeptide(L)'
;MKKYLLILVMLISMVGYVVGLYGFFHNLNFIFQKITISPWMIIQGLFPLLWGILAILTFAMAEYMYRKTCRNEVYFRLKVSPWTKNLFFFGIVGVLIARLIGMTYVVVSQSGTNANRELTQIYLTTIALGIAVVIFAQQQYTKMKHQKELKQFEKKAILNGERRYTMMVVESDQDTICTGFVYGEMKVNDAICLHCSDKGDVDATIVEILCDNKQVSSAKNRVVTIKLNHSCKDFLLKYSVISSIQASADPSIIENPGLSGILREYAKFFMNQEYIGTLVYEICMSEYYLIKYTNENIDDERFMSVRLNVDPDKAVLVLFTDWHALLRYSNIYEEDEIQMEVRNIKECFHLIPAKYDSIVINPFGPKSFIITKDFMRHIQEVPGYDELFKK
;
A
#
# COMPACT_ATOMS: atom_id res chain seq x y z
N MET A 1 -5.76 -12.91 23.72
CA MET A 1 -5.05 -12.32 24.90
C MET A 1 -4.44 -10.96 24.61
N LYS A 2 -3.61 -10.77 23.54
CA LYS A 2 -2.98 -9.47 23.20
C LYS A 2 -3.99 -8.32 23.01
N LYS A 3 -5.15 -8.54 22.38
CA LYS A 3 -6.18 -7.51 22.15
C LYS A 3 -6.76 -6.93 23.43
N TYR A 4 -7.11 -7.77 24.37
CA TYR A 4 -7.68 -7.34 25.66
C TYR A 4 -6.66 -6.57 26.50
N LEU A 5 -5.37 -6.97 26.42
CA LEU A 5 -4.28 -6.25 27.07
C LEU A 5 -4.14 -4.82 26.51
N LEU A 6 -4.23 -4.65 25.20
CA LEU A 6 -4.14 -3.33 24.56
C LEU A 6 -5.34 -2.44 24.91
N ILE A 7 -6.55 -3.01 24.97
CA ILE A 7 -7.74 -2.27 25.44
C ILE A 7 -7.54 -1.83 26.91
N LEU A 8 -7.02 -2.71 27.75
CA LEU A 8 -6.71 -2.37 29.14
C LEU A 8 -5.70 -1.24 29.26
N VAL A 9 -4.63 -1.27 28.45
CA VAL A 9 -3.64 -0.18 28.38
C VAL A 9 -4.28 1.13 27.94
N MET A 10 -5.18 1.12 26.97
CA MET A 10 -5.91 2.31 26.54
C MET A 10 -6.77 2.88 27.67
N LEU A 11 -7.50 2.04 28.40
CA LEU A 11 -8.33 2.47 29.54
C LEU A 11 -7.50 3.07 30.66
N ILE A 12 -6.37 2.42 31.02
CA ILE A 12 -5.44 2.94 32.05
C ILE A 12 -4.86 4.29 31.61
N SER A 13 -4.53 4.44 30.32
CA SER A 13 -4.00 5.70 29.78
C SER A 13 -5.03 6.83 29.84
N MET A 14 -6.32 6.54 29.59
CA MET A 14 -7.39 7.54 29.75
C MET A 14 -7.51 8.03 31.20
N VAL A 15 -7.45 7.10 32.17
CA VAL A 15 -7.45 7.44 33.58
C VAL A 15 -6.21 8.29 33.93
N GLY A 16 -5.04 7.88 33.46
CA GLY A 16 -3.79 8.63 33.65
C GLY A 16 -3.84 10.05 33.09
N TYR A 17 -4.50 10.26 31.96
CA TYR A 17 -4.72 11.59 31.38
C TYR A 17 -5.59 12.48 32.29
N VAL A 18 -6.72 11.94 32.77
CA VAL A 18 -7.63 12.68 33.65
C VAL A 18 -6.93 13.06 34.98
N VAL A 19 -6.18 12.10 35.55
CA VAL A 19 -5.39 12.34 36.78
C VAL A 19 -4.29 13.38 36.56
N GLY A 20 -3.62 13.32 35.41
CA GLY A 20 -2.59 14.30 35.03
C GLY A 20 -3.18 15.72 34.86
N LEU A 21 -4.32 15.86 34.20
CA LEU A 21 -5.01 17.15 34.10
C LEU A 21 -5.45 17.69 35.45
N TYR A 22 -6.07 16.84 36.28
CA TYR A 22 -6.50 17.23 37.62
C TYR A 22 -5.30 17.71 38.46
N GLY A 23 -4.22 16.95 38.47
CA GLY A 23 -2.99 17.31 39.21
C GLY A 23 -2.37 18.62 38.70
N PHE A 24 -2.42 18.87 37.39
CA PHE A 24 -1.95 20.13 36.79
C PHE A 24 -2.77 21.33 37.31
N PHE A 25 -4.09 21.27 37.20
CA PHE A 25 -4.96 22.36 37.67
C PHE A 25 -4.86 22.58 39.18
N HIS A 26 -4.74 21.49 39.96
CA HIS A 26 -4.55 21.57 41.39
C HIS A 26 -3.23 22.28 41.72
N ASN A 27 -2.13 21.92 41.11
CA ASN A 27 -0.83 22.54 41.32
C ASN A 27 -0.78 24.00 40.85
N LEU A 28 -1.43 24.32 39.73
CA LEU A 28 -1.59 25.68 39.23
C LEU A 28 -2.28 26.56 40.27
N ASN A 29 -3.38 26.09 40.85
CA ASN A 29 -4.10 26.81 41.88
C ASN A 29 -3.22 27.06 43.13
N PHE A 30 -2.45 26.05 43.53
CA PHE A 30 -1.49 26.16 44.65
C PHE A 30 -0.36 27.19 44.34
N ILE A 31 0.16 27.22 43.14
CA ILE A 31 1.19 28.19 42.70
C ILE A 31 0.66 29.62 42.76
N PHE A 32 -0.57 29.84 42.25
CA PHE A 32 -1.19 31.20 42.24
C PHE A 32 -1.50 31.72 43.63
N GLN A 33 -1.60 30.87 44.65
CA GLN A 33 -1.84 31.29 46.01
C GLN A 33 -0.56 31.72 46.76
N LYS A 34 0.64 31.47 46.20
CA LYS A 34 1.91 31.86 46.84
C LYS A 34 2.41 33.23 46.39
N ILE A 35 2.90 33.98 47.34
CA ILE A 35 3.42 35.36 47.12
C ILE A 35 4.77 35.33 46.41
N THR A 36 5.58 34.25 46.60
CA THR A 36 6.89 34.09 45.95
C THR A 36 6.91 32.81 45.12
N ILE A 37 7.13 32.94 43.81
CA ILE A 37 7.17 31.81 42.87
C ILE A 37 8.66 31.50 42.58
N SER A 38 9.14 30.33 43.00
CA SER A 38 10.47 29.86 42.58
C SER A 38 10.36 29.11 41.23
N PRO A 39 11.43 29.14 40.39
CA PRO A 39 11.44 28.38 39.12
C PRO A 39 11.13 26.90 39.32
N TRP A 40 11.54 26.33 40.44
CA TRP A 40 11.27 24.93 40.82
C TRP A 40 9.78 24.62 41.00
N MET A 41 9.03 25.55 41.56
CA MET A 41 7.59 25.40 41.74
C MET A 41 6.85 25.35 40.38
N ILE A 42 7.32 26.13 39.41
CA ILE A 42 6.80 26.10 38.04
C ILE A 42 7.03 24.73 37.41
N ILE A 43 8.25 24.20 37.54
CA ILE A 43 8.60 22.86 37.02
C ILE A 43 7.77 21.77 37.68
N GLN A 44 7.60 21.80 39.00
CA GLN A 44 6.74 20.86 39.73
C GLN A 44 5.27 20.98 39.30
N GLY A 45 4.78 22.18 39.05
CA GLY A 45 3.42 22.42 38.56
C GLY A 45 3.17 21.87 37.16
N LEU A 46 4.20 21.86 36.30
CA LEU A 46 4.11 21.30 34.95
C LEU A 46 4.20 19.77 34.91
N PHE A 47 4.70 19.13 35.95
CA PHE A 47 4.93 17.69 35.97
C PHE A 47 3.67 16.84 35.74
N PRO A 48 2.50 17.14 36.34
CA PRO A 48 1.27 16.43 36.05
C PRO A 48 0.79 16.62 34.59
N LEU A 49 1.06 17.79 33.98
CA LEU A 49 0.75 18.02 32.57
C LEU A 49 1.57 17.08 31.66
N LEU A 50 2.86 16.92 31.97
CA LEU A 50 3.73 15.97 31.25
C LEU A 50 3.23 14.52 31.40
N TRP A 51 2.73 14.14 32.58
CA TRP A 51 2.08 12.85 32.78
C TRP A 51 0.82 12.68 31.94
N GLY A 52 -0.01 13.72 31.85
CA GLY A 52 -1.20 13.73 30.99
C GLY A 52 -0.84 13.55 29.52
N ILE A 53 0.19 14.26 29.04
CA ILE A 53 0.70 14.13 27.68
C ILE A 53 1.21 12.70 27.43
N LEU A 54 2.00 12.14 28.34
CA LEU A 54 2.50 10.77 28.25
C LEU A 54 1.36 9.76 28.17
N ALA A 55 0.30 9.95 28.95
CA ALA A 55 -0.88 9.10 28.94
C ALA A 55 -1.61 9.15 27.57
N ILE A 56 -1.78 10.34 26.95
CA ILE A 56 -2.34 10.47 25.60
C ILE A 56 -1.48 9.71 24.58
N LEU A 57 -0.16 9.86 24.69
CA LEU A 57 0.77 9.22 23.76
C LEU A 57 0.76 7.70 23.90
N THR A 58 0.66 7.21 25.15
CA THR A 58 0.53 5.77 25.43
C THR A 58 -0.79 5.23 24.89
N PHE A 59 -1.89 5.97 25.02
CA PHE A 59 -3.17 5.62 24.42
C PHE A 59 -3.06 5.51 22.89
N ALA A 60 -2.50 6.53 22.24
CA ALA A 60 -2.34 6.56 20.79
C ALA A 60 -1.46 5.40 20.28
N MET A 61 -0.41 5.04 21.02
CA MET A 61 0.45 3.90 20.71
C MET A 61 -0.27 2.56 20.89
N ALA A 62 -1.00 2.40 21.99
CA ALA A 62 -1.80 1.21 22.26
C ALA A 62 -2.90 1.04 21.20
N GLU A 63 -3.55 2.12 20.80
CA GLU A 63 -4.53 2.14 19.72
C GLU A 63 -3.91 1.74 18.38
N TYR A 64 -2.74 2.26 18.06
CA TYR A 64 -2.00 1.86 16.86
C TYR A 64 -1.67 0.36 16.86
N MET A 65 -1.14 -0.16 17.97
CA MET A 65 -0.84 -1.59 18.12
C MET A 65 -2.10 -2.46 18.09
N TYR A 66 -3.19 -2.00 18.69
CA TYR A 66 -4.48 -2.67 18.66
C TYR A 66 -4.97 -2.80 17.22
N ARG A 67 -4.91 -1.72 16.43
CA ARG A 67 -5.28 -1.73 15.00
C ARG A 67 -4.40 -2.64 14.17
N LYS A 68 -3.08 -2.64 14.43
CA LYS A 68 -2.15 -3.57 13.78
C LYS A 68 -2.51 -5.02 14.10
N THR A 69 -2.89 -5.32 15.34
CA THR A 69 -3.27 -6.66 15.78
C THR A 69 -4.65 -7.08 15.25
N CYS A 70 -5.58 -6.13 15.06
CA CYS A 70 -6.95 -6.36 14.56
C CYS A 70 -7.10 -6.08 13.06
N ARG A 71 -6.01 -5.94 12.31
CA ARG A 71 -5.99 -5.54 10.89
C ARG A 71 -6.83 -6.45 9.98
N ASN A 72 -7.04 -7.70 10.38
CA ASN A 72 -7.88 -8.66 9.68
C ASN A 72 -9.35 -8.65 10.17
N GLU A 73 -9.70 -7.79 11.16
CA GLU A 73 -11.05 -7.65 11.67
C GLU A 73 -11.61 -6.29 11.28
N VAL A 74 -12.68 -6.28 10.49
CA VAL A 74 -13.27 -5.10 9.83
C VAL A 74 -13.85 -4.04 10.77
N TYR A 75 -13.92 -4.29 12.07
CA TYR A 75 -14.56 -3.42 13.05
C TYR A 75 -13.57 -2.44 13.70
N PHE A 76 -13.73 -1.17 13.43
CA PHE A 76 -13.01 0.01 13.93
C PHE A 76 -11.72 0.39 13.19
N ARG A 77 -11.88 1.07 12.05
CA ARG A 77 -10.82 1.91 11.45
C ARG A 77 -10.91 3.35 11.99
N LEU A 78 -10.31 3.61 13.13
CA LEU A 78 -9.89 4.98 13.46
C LEU A 78 -8.55 5.25 12.72
N LYS A 79 -8.42 6.28 11.91
CA LYS A 79 -7.15 6.66 11.26
C LYS A 79 -6.21 7.29 12.31
N VAL A 80 -5.19 6.56 12.78
CA VAL A 80 -4.10 7.22 13.52
C VAL A 80 -3.20 7.90 12.50
N SER A 81 -3.08 9.19 12.61
CA SER A 81 -2.16 9.97 11.79
C SER A 81 -0.70 9.51 12.03
N PRO A 82 0.17 9.50 11.01
CA PRO A 82 1.62 9.30 11.19
C PRO A 82 2.23 10.23 12.22
N TRP A 83 1.64 11.41 12.42
CA TRP A 83 1.98 12.36 13.47
C TRP A 83 1.92 11.78 14.89
N THR A 84 1.02 10.84 15.16
CA THR A 84 0.84 10.30 16.51
C THR A 84 2.05 9.45 16.96
N LYS A 85 2.70 8.73 16.04
CA LYS A 85 3.95 8.01 16.32
C LYS A 85 5.09 8.98 16.68
N ASN A 86 5.24 10.04 15.91
CA ASN A 86 6.27 11.06 16.14
C ASN A 86 5.98 11.84 17.44
N LEU A 87 4.73 12.16 17.72
CA LEU A 87 4.32 12.83 18.95
C LEU A 87 4.64 11.98 20.19
N PHE A 88 4.43 10.66 20.12
CA PHE A 88 4.80 9.73 21.19
C PHE A 88 6.30 9.76 21.47
N PHE A 89 7.12 9.66 20.41
CA PHE A 89 8.58 9.74 20.55
C PHE A 89 9.02 11.09 21.14
N PHE A 90 8.55 12.22 20.59
CA PHE A 90 8.88 13.54 21.11
C PHE A 90 8.37 13.75 22.53
N GLY A 91 7.24 13.13 22.91
CA GLY A 91 6.75 13.14 24.28
C GLY A 91 7.69 12.42 25.24
N ILE A 92 8.16 11.21 24.90
CA ILE A 92 9.14 10.47 25.72
C ILE A 92 10.44 11.28 25.85
N VAL A 93 10.97 11.78 24.75
CA VAL A 93 12.19 12.62 24.73
C VAL A 93 11.99 13.87 25.59
N GLY A 94 10.86 14.54 25.47
CA GLY A 94 10.53 15.73 26.25
C GLY A 94 10.48 15.44 27.77
N VAL A 95 9.87 14.32 28.17
CA VAL A 95 9.83 13.89 29.58
C VAL A 95 11.25 13.58 30.10
N LEU A 96 12.05 12.88 29.30
CA LEU A 96 13.45 12.56 29.70
C LEU A 96 14.32 13.83 29.82
N ILE A 97 14.17 14.79 28.93
CA ILE A 97 14.87 16.09 28.99
C ILE A 97 14.40 16.87 30.24
N ALA A 98 13.09 16.98 30.48
CA ALA A 98 12.57 17.69 31.66
C ALA A 98 13.06 17.05 32.96
N ARG A 99 13.14 15.71 33.00
CA ARG A 99 13.71 14.99 34.14
C ARG A 99 15.21 15.28 34.33
N LEU A 100 15.99 15.30 33.25
CA LEU A 100 17.42 15.67 33.28
C LEU A 100 17.63 17.08 33.85
N ILE A 101 16.86 18.06 33.36
CA ILE A 101 16.93 19.46 33.84
C ILE A 101 16.60 19.51 35.33
N GLY A 102 15.52 18.83 35.76
CA GLY A 102 15.10 18.81 37.15
C GLY A 102 16.17 18.20 38.08
N MET A 103 16.76 17.05 37.70
CA MET A 103 17.81 16.40 38.45
C MET A 103 19.09 17.22 38.52
N THR A 104 19.51 17.84 37.40
CA THR A 104 20.68 18.72 37.35
C THR A 104 20.51 19.92 38.28
N TYR A 105 19.30 20.50 38.32
CA TYR A 105 18.98 21.57 39.27
C TYR A 105 19.11 21.14 40.73
N VAL A 106 18.62 19.95 41.08
CA VAL A 106 18.72 19.39 42.44
C VAL A 106 20.19 19.18 42.84
N VAL A 107 21.02 18.61 41.94
CA VAL A 107 22.45 18.38 42.18
C VAL A 107 23.20 19.72 42.37
N VAL A 108 22.89 20.75 41.60
CA VAL A 108 23.54 22.06 41.70
C VAL A 108 23.08 22.84 42.95
N SER A 109 21.81 22.67 43.36
CA SER A 109 21.23 23.41 44.48
C SER A 109 21.46 22.77 45.87
N GLN A 110 21.78 21.48 45.93
CA GLN A 110 22.00 20.72 47.17
C GLN A 110 23.46 20.28 47.26
N SER A 111 24.28 20.99 48.06
CA SER A 111 25.59 20.52 48.47
C SER A 111 25.46 19.50 49.62
N GLY A 112 25.35 18.19 49.28
CA GLY A 112 25.25 17.16 50.34
C GLY A 112 25.28 15.71 49.81
N THR A 113 25.19 14.75 50.72
CA THR A 113 25.36 13.29 50.52
C THR A 113 24.42 12.64 49.51
N ASN A 114 23.37 13.32 49.06
CA ASN A 114 22.44 12.84 48.02
C ASN A 114 22.93 13.06 46.57
N ALA A 115 23.99 13.88 46.38
CA ALA A 115 24.49 14.24 45.04
C ALA A 115 24.92 13.03 44.19
N ASN A 116 25.54 12.01 44.83
CA ASN A 116 25.99 10.82 44.10
C ASN A 116 24.82 9.96 43.57
N ARG A 117 23.71 9.87 44.31
CA ARG A 117 22.52 9.15 43.86
C ARG A 117 21.86 9.85 42.68
N GLU A 118 21.75 11.16 42.76
CA GLU A 118 21.16 11.97 41.66
C GLU A 118 22.06 11.95 40.42
N LEU A 119 23.39 12.01 40.55
CA LEU A 119 24.33 11.85 39.47
C LEU A 119 24.15 10.51 38.73
N THR A 120 24.01 9.40 39.47
CA THR A 120 23.77 8.09 38.88
C THR A 120 22.47 8.07 38.07
N GLN A 121 21.40 8.69 38.58
CA GLN A 121 20.13 8.79 37.87
C GLN A 121 20.24 9.68 36.60
N ILE A 122 21.02 10.75 36.65
CA ILE A 122 21.32 11.58 35.48
C ILE A 122 22.00 10.76 34.38
N TYR A 123 23.03 9.99 34.71
CA TYR A 123 23.72 9.09 33.77
C TYR A 123 22.79 8.07 33.13
N LEU A 124 21.98 7.37 33.94
CA LEU A 124 21.03 6.38 33.45
C LEU A 124 19.98 7.02 32.51
N THR A 125 19.48 8.21 32.87
CA THR A 125 18.50 8.92 32.04
C THR A 125 19.12 9.41 30.74
N THR A 126 20.39 9.84 30.75
CA THR A 126 21.12 10.27 29.54
C THR A 126 21.38 9.09 28.62
N ILE A 127 21.73 7.92 29.14
CA ILE A 127 21.90 6.69 28.37
C ILE A 127 20.56 6.28 27.73
N ALA A 128 19.47 6.27 28.50
CA ALA A 128 18.14 5.95 27.98
C ALA A 128 17.70 6.91 26.85
N LEU A 129 17.98 8.20 27.02
CA LEU A 129 17.72 9.20 25.98
C LEU A 129 18.55 8.93 24.71
N GLY A 130 19.84 8.61 24.87
CA GLY A 130 20.73 8.25 23.76
C GLY A 130 20.21 7.05 22.98
N ILE A 131 19.82 5.99 23.67
CA ILE A 131 19.24 4.78 23.06
C ILE A 131 17.93 5.13 22.30
N ALA A 132 17.03 5.90 22.91
CA ALA A 132 15.78 6.32 22.27
C ALA A 132 16.04 7.10 20.97
N VAL A 133 17.00 8.03 20.97
CA VAL A 133 17.37 8.80 19.79
C VAL A 133 17.93 7.91 18.68
N VAL A 134 18.80 6.95 19.02
CA VAL A 134 19.39 6.01 18.04
C VAL A 134 18.29 5.15 17.40
N ILE A 135 17.39 4.58 18.19
CA ILE A 135 16.26 3.77 17.68
C ILE A 135 15.39 4.60 16.73
N PHE A 136 15.06 5.83 17.11
CA PHE A 136 14.26 6.71 16.26
C PHE A 136 14.98 7.06 14.95
N ALA A 137 16.26 7.42 15.04
CA ALA A 137 17.06 7.72 13.86
C ALA A 137 17.12 6.54 12.90
N GLN A 138 17.29 5.32 13.42
CA GLN A 138 17.30 4.09 12.63
C GLN A 138 15.93 3.86 11.95
N GLN A 139 14.83 4.02 12.67
CA GLN A 139 13.48 3.88 12.09
C GLN A 139 13.23 4.91 10.98
N GLN A 140 13.60 6.18 11.19
CA GLN A 140 13.46 7.22 10.17
C GLN A 140 14.34 6.95 8.95
N TYR A 141 15.57 6.47 9.16
CA TYR A 141 16.48 6.11 8.06
C TYR A 141 15.91 4.97 7.21
N THR A 142 15.41 3.90 7.84
CA THR A 142 14.80 2.77 7.13
C THR A 142 13.57 3.22 6.33
N LYS A 143 12.72 4.07 6.93
CA LYS A 143 11.56 4.64 6.27
C LYS A 143 11.93 5.50 5.05
N MET A 144 12.92 6.38 5.19
CA MET A 144 13.41 7.21 4.07
C MET A 144 14.01 6.38 2.95
N LYS A 145 14.77 5.31 3.29
CA LYS A 145 15.34 4.39 2.30
C LYS A 145 14.23 3.70 1.51
N HIS A 146 13.25 3.13 2.19
CA HIS A 146 12.11 2.46 1.56
C HIS A 146 11.30 3.41 0.66
N GLN A 147 10.99 4.63 1.14
CA GLN A 147 10.30 5.64 0.32
C GLN A 147 11.11 6.05 -0.91
N LYS A 148 12.44 6.10 -0.80
CA LYS A 148 13.32 6.42 -1.93
C LYS A 148 13.31 5.30 -2.97
N GLU A 149 13.35 4.05 -2.55
CA GLU A 149 13.24 2.88 -3.42
C GLU A 149 11.90 2.86 -4.15
N LEU A 150 10.78 3.05 -3.43
CA LEU A 150 9.44 3.13 -4.01
C LEU A 150 9.32 4.26 -5.04
N LYS A 151 9.86 5.46 -4.75
CA LYS A 151 9.86 6.58 -5.70
C LYS A 151 10.74 6.33 -6.93
N GLN A 152 11.82 5.57 -6.78
CA GLN A 152 12.64 5.18 -7.93
C GLN A 152 11.88 4.19 -8.83
N PHE A 153 11.17 3.22 -8.23
CA PHE A 153 10.28 2.30 -8.95
C PHE A 153 9.16 3.05 -9.67
N GLU A 154 8.47 3.94 -8.96
CA GLU A 154 7.42 4.78 -9.53
C GLU A 154 7.94 5.58 -10.73
N LYS A 155 9.11 6.21 -10.59
CA LYS A 155 9.73 6.97 -11.68
C LYS A 155 10.05 6.10 -12.89
N LYS A 156 10.54 4.88 -12.70
CA LYS A 156 10.79 3.93 -13.78
C LYS A 156 9.49 3.46 -14.45
N ALA A 157 8.45 3.19 -13.66
CA ALA A 157 7.15 2.77 -14.19
C ALA A 157 6.41 3.89 -14.94
N ILE A 158 6.57 5.15 -14.53
CA ILE A 158 5.97 6.33 -15.17
C ILE A 158 6.69 6.69 -16.46
N LEU A 159 7.97 6.33 -16.62
CA LEU A 159 8.72 6.60 -17.86
C LEU A 159 8.10 5.94 -19.12
N ASN A 160 7.20 4.97 -18.97
CA ASN A 160 6.45 4.34 -20.06
C ASN A 160 5.23 5.14 -20.55
N GLY A 161 5.14 6.43 -20.25
CA GLY A 161 4.21 7.34 -20.91
C GLY A 161 3.21 8.05 -20.00
N GLU A 162 3.09 9.35 -20.18
CA GLU A 162 2.11 10.21 -19.51
C GLU A 162 0.65 9.85 -19.84
N ARG A 163 0.42 9.16 -20.97
CA ARG A 163 -0.91 8.75 -21.44
C ARG A 163 -0.98 7.24 -21.55
N ARG A 164 -1.74 6.64 -20.64
CA ARG A 164 -2.00 5.20 -20.62
C ARG A 164 -3.38 4.94 -21.19
N TYR A 165 -3.46 4.22 -22.30
CA TYR A 165 -4.70 3.73 -22.82
C TYR A 165 -4.58 2.28 -23.30
N THR A 166 -5.72 1.59 -23.31
CA THR A 166 -5.85 0.24 -23.86
C THR A 166 -7.12 0.15 -24.69
N MET A 167 -7.07 -0.66 -25.75
CA MET A 167 -8.21 -0.99 -26.58
C MET A 167 -8.15 -2.47 -26.94
N MET A 168 -9.14 -3.25 -26.51
CA MET A 168 -9.28 -4.62 -27.01
C MET A 168 -9.89 -4.62 -28.40
N VAL A 169 -9.33 -5.38 -29.33
CA VAL A 169 -9.82 -5.54 -30.69
C VAL A 169 -11.07 -6.41 -30.68
N VAL A 170 -12.18 -5.86 -31.13
CA VAL A 170 -13.46 -6.59 -31.25
C VAL A 170 -13.66 -7.07 -32.68
N GLU A 171 -13.29 -6.24 -33.65
CA GLU A 171 -13.36 -6.52 -35.10
C GLU A 171 -12.07 -6.06 -35.77
N SER A 172 -11.60 -6.79 -36.77
CA SER A 172 -10.46 -6.41 -37.60
C SER A 172 -10.60 -6.92 -39.01
N ASP A 173 -9.92 -6.25 -39.95
CA ASP A 173 -9.71 -6.76 -41.31
C ASP A 173 -8.57 -7.79 -41.37
N GLN A 174 -8.00 -8.10 -40.23
CA GLN A 174 -6.81 -8.97 -40.01
C GLN A 174 -5.55 -8.45 -40.72
N ASP A 175 -5.46 -7.17 -41.04
CA ASP A 175 -4.29 -6.58 -41.71
C ASP A 175 -3.86 -5.26 -41.02
N THR A 176 -4.62 -4.19 -41.25
CA THR A 176 -4.26 -2.85 -40.75
C THR A 176 -5.38 -2.12 -40.02
N ILE A 177 -6.61 -2.57 -40.15
CA ILE A 177 -7.79 -1.86 -39.59
C ILE A 177 -8.43 -2.70 -38.50
N CYS A 178 -8.71 -2.06 -37.36
CA CYS A 178 -9.44 -2.70 -36.30
C CYS A 178 -10.35 -1.74 -35.53
N THR A 179 -11.34 -2.31 -34.88
CA THR A 179 -12.36 -1.60 -34.11
C THR A 179 -12.39 -2.09 -32.68
N GLY A 180 -12.52 -1.17 -31.73
CA GLY A 180 -12.65 -1.48 -30.31
C GLY A 180 -13.04 -0.26 -29.49
N PHE A 181 -13.24 -0.46 -28.18
CA PHE A 181 -13.46 0.64 -27.24
C PHE A 181 -12.13 1.06 -26.62
N VAL A 182 -11.74 2.32 -26.82
CA VAL A 182 -10.53 2.86 -26.20
C VAL A 182 -10.83 3.33 -24.77
N TYR A 183 -10.03 2.83 -23.81
CA TYR A 183 -10.03 3.27 -22.44
C TYR A 183 -8.81 4.18 -22.19
N GLY A 184 -9.05 5.47 -22.07
CA GLY A 184 -8.03 6.52 -22.03
C GLY A 184 -8.12 7.43 -23.24
N GLU A 185 -7.06 8.18 -23.54
CA GLU A 185 -6.99 9.09 -24.69
C GLU A 185 -5.96 8.61 -25.72
N MET A 186 -6.42 8.31 -26.92
CA MET A 186 -5.65 7.86 -28.08
C MET A 186 -5.56 8.97 -29.12
N LYS A 187 -4.43 9.14 -29.78
CA LYS A 187 -4.19 10.17 -30.82
C LYS A 187 -3.60 9.57 -32.09
N VAL A 188 -3.85 10.25 -33.20
CA VAL A 188 -3.14 9.97 -34.47
C VAL A 188 -1.64 10.20 -34.26
N ASN A 189 -0.82 9.36 -34.85
CA ASN A 189 0.64 9.28 -34.71
C ASN A 189 1.13 8.77 -33.32
N ASP A 190 0.26 8.27 -32.46
CA ASP A 190 0.72 7.57 -31.26
C ASP A 190 1.43 6.27 -31.66
N ALA A 191 2.62 6.05 -31.10
CA ALA A 191 3.25 4.75 -31.11
C ALA A 191 2.51 3.82 -30.13
N ILE A 192 2.20 2.61 -30.59
CA ILE A 192 1.45 1.62 -29.82
C ILE A 192 2.14 0.27 -29.85
N CYS A 193 1.82 -0.55 -28.88
CA CYS A 193 2.13 -1.96 -28.86
C CYS A 193 0.83 -2.75 -29.02
N LEU A 194 0.82 -3.70 -29.94
CA LEU A 194 -0.25 -4.66 -30.14
C LEU A 194 0.14 -5.96 -29.44
N HIS A 195 -0.60 -6.34 -28.40
CA HIS A 195 -0.38 -7.54 -27.59
C HIS A 195 -1.30 -8.65 -28.12
N CYS A 196 -0.71 -9.71 -28.63
CA CYS A 196 -1.43 -10.90 -29.06
C CYS A 196 -1.06 -12.07 -28.16
N SER A 197 -2.03 -12.64 -27.46
CA SER A 197 -1.85 -13.61 -26.38
C SER A 197 -0.96 -14.80 -26.74
N ASP A 198 -1.05 -15.32 -27.96
CA ASP A 198 -0.33 -16.51 -28.41
C ASP A 198 0.93 -16.21 -29.25
N LYS A 199 1.10 -14.98 -29.72
CA LYS A 199 2.18 -14.60 -30.66
C LYS A 199 3.14 -13.54 -30.13
N GLY A 200 2.83 -12.94 -28.98
CA GLY A 200 3.63 -11.89 -28.38
C GLY A 200 3.25 -10.48 -28.85
N ASP A 201 4.22 -9.59 -28.84
CA ASP A 201 4.01 -8.16 -29.02
C ASP A 201 4.58 -7.66 -30.35
N VAL A 202 3.91 -6.69 -30.97
CA VAL A 202 4.39 -5.97 -32.15
C VAL A 202 4.12 -4.48 -32.01
N ASP A 203 5.11 -3.67 -32.37
CA ASP A 203 5.00 -2.21 -32.37
C ASP A 203 4.36 -1.71 -33.67
N ALA A 204 3.50 -0.72 -33.55
CA ALA A 204 2.88 -0.06 -34.68
C ALA A 204 2.63 1.44 -34.38
N THR A 205 2.15 2.17 -35.38
CA THR A 205 1.75 3.58 -35.23
C THR A 205 0.34 3.77 -35.75
N ILE A 206 -0.47 4.54 -35.05
CA ILE A 206 -1.82 4.90 -35.49
C ILE A 206 -1.76 5.94 -36.56
N VAL A 207 -2.25 5.63 -37.78
CA VAL A 207 -2.27 6.56 -38.91
C VAL A 207 -3.58 7.33 -38.97
N GLU A 208 -4.68 6.67 -38.59
CA GLU A 208 -6.02 7.24 -38.71
C GLU A 208 -6.90 6.75 -37.59
N ILE A 209 -7.77 7.61 -37.08
CA ILE A 209 -8.81 7.29 -36.09
C ILE A 209 -10.16 7.73 -36.67
N LEU A 210 -11.11 6.81 -36.71
CA LEU A 210 -12.50 7.08 -37.11
C LEU A 210 -13.42 6.93 -35.89
N CYS A 211 -14.24 7.93 -35.64
CA CYS A 211 -15.35 7.90 -34.71
C CYS A 211 -16.64 8.14 -35.46
N ASP A 212 -17.58 7.20 -35.38
CA ASP A 212 -18.86 7.28 -36.11
C ASP A 212 -18.65 7.59 -37.63
N ASN A 213 -17.67 6.92 -38.25
CA ASN A 213 -17.24 7.10 -39.63
C ASN A 213 -16.68 8.51 -39.98
N LYS A 214 -16.32 9.29 -38.93
CA LYS A 214 -15.67 10.60 -39.16
C LYS A 214 -14.23 10.52 -38.62
N GLN A 215 -13.31 11.03 -39.45
CA GLN A 215 -11.90 11.12 -39.08
C GLN A 215 -11.72 12.16 -37.98
N VAL A 216 -10.96 11.77 -36.94
CA VAL A 216 -10.64 12.62 -35.78
C VAL A 216 -9.15 12.54 -35.47
N SER A 217 -8.60 13.59 -34.88
CA SER A 217 -7.20 13.61 -34.44
C SER A 217 -6.97 12.89 -33.10
N SER A 218 -8.00 12.74 -32.29
CA SER A 218 -7.95 12.03 -31.02
C SER A 218 -9.30 11.46 -30.62
N ALA A 219 -9.29 10.41 -29.78
CA ALA A 219 -10.48 9.81 -29.23
C ALA A 219 -10.26 9.42 -27.75
N LYS A 220 -11.29 9.59 -26.92
CA LYS A 220 -11.22 9.31 -25.48
C LYS A 220 -12.47 8.59 -25.02
N ASN A 221 -12.28 7.42 -24.37
CA ASN A 221 -13.34 6.61 -23.75
C ASN A 221 -14.55 6.37 -24.66
N ARG A 222 -14.30 5.90 -25.87
CA ARG A 222 -15.34 5.63 -26.88
C ARG A 222 -14.94 4.53 -27.85
N VAL A 223 -15.89 4.04 -28.62
CA VAL A 223 -15.63 3.12 -29.74
C VAL A 223 -14.93 3.88 -30.87
N VAL A 224 -13.88 3.26 -31.42
CA VAL A 224 -13.10 3.78 -32.52
C VAL A 224 -12.76 2.67 -33.51
N THR A 225 -12.63 3.05 -34.80
CA THR A 225 -11.93 2.26 -35.78
C THR A 225 -10.60 2.94 -36.09
N ILE A 226 -9.51 2.21 -35.99
CA ILE A 226 -8.16 2.73 -36.21
C ILE A 226 -7.52 2.04 -37.42
N LYS A 227 -6.60 2.76 -38.05
CA LYS A 227 -5.73 2.23 -39.08
C LYS A 227 -4.29 2.31 -38.62
N LEU A 228 -3.55 1.21 -38.78
CA LEU A 228 -2.13 1.08 -38.45
C LEU A 228 -1.25 1.39 -39.66
N ASN A 229 0.00 1.78 -39.41
CA ASN A 229 0.97 2.21 -40.40
C ASN A 229 1.53 1.06 -41.27
N HIS A 230 1.42 -0.19 -40.81
CA HIS A 230 1.86 -1.38 -41.54
C HIS A 230 0.98 -2.58 -41.22
N SER A 231 1.12 -3.64 -42.02
CA SER A 231 0.39 -4.88 -41.83
C SER A 231 0.78 -5.58 -40.51
N CYS A 232 -0.21 -5.87 -39.71
CA CYS A 232 -0.08 -6.65 -38.44
C CYS A 232 -0.88 -7.94 -38.53
N LYS A 233 -0.95 -8.57 -39.73
CA LYS A 233 -1.84 -9.69 -40.06
C LYS A 233 -1.90 -10.80 -39.04
N ASP A 234 -0.76 -11.22 -38.49
CA ASP A 234 -0.69 -12.33 -37.55
C ASP A 234 -0.97 -11.93 -36.11
N PHE A 235 -1.01 -10.66 -35.80
CA PHE A 235 -1.16 -10.10 -34.46
C PHE A 235 -2.49 -9.39 -34.26
N LEU A 236 -3.09 -8.84 -35.33
CA LEU A 236 -4.34 -8.09 -35.27
C LEU A 236 -5.55 -9.04 -35.26
N LEU A 237 -5.56 -9.89 -34.25
CA LEU A 237 -6.61 -10.88 -34.04
C LEU A 237 -7.72 -10.33 -33.15
N LYS A 238 -8.87 -10.97 -33.19
CA LYS A 238 -9.95 -10.68 -32.25
C LYS A 238 -9.49 -10.94 -30.84
N TYR A 239 -9.80 -10.01 -29.93
CA TYR A 239 -9.37 -9.94 -28.54
C TYR A 239 -7.88 -9.65 -28.30
N SER A 240 -7.06 -9.39 -29.32
CA SER A 240 -5.77 -8.75 -29.13
C SER A 240 -5.95 -7.37 -28.49
N VAL A 241 -4.93 -6.88 -27.79
CA VAL A 241 -5.00 -5.60 -27.08
C VAL A 241 -4.01 -4.60 -27.67
N ILE A 242 -4.48 -3.44 -28.05
CA ILE A 242 -3.67 -2.29 -28.41
C ILE A 242 -3.47 -1.42 -27.17
N SER A 243 -2.22 -1.06 -26.92
CA SER A 243 -1.84 -0.28 -25.75
C SER A 243 -0.79 0.79 -26.10
N SER A 244 -0.83 1.91 -25.37
CA SER A 244 0.28 2.86 -25.33
C SER A 244 1.47 2.38 -24.48
N ILE A 245 1.37 1.20 -23.88
CA ILE A 245 2.33 0.65 -22.92
C ILE A 245 3.00 -0.56 -23.58
N GLN A 246 4.31 -0.54 -23.62
CA GLN A 246 5.11 -1.70 -24.00
C GLN A 246 5.35 -2.58 -22.76
N ALA A 247 5.57 -3.88 -22.98
CA ALA A 247 6.08 -4.74 -21.92
C ALA A 247 7.44 -4.20 -21.45
N SER A 248 7.65 -4.18 -20.12
CA SER A 248 8.89 -3.64 -19.57
C SER A 248 10.07 -4.55 -19.88
N ALA A 249 11.18 -3.97 -20.33
CA ALA A 249 12.46 -4.69 -20.45
C ALA A 249 13.12 -4.95 -19.09
N ASP A 250 12.67 -4.30 -18.03
CA ASP A 250 13.16 -4.50 -16.65
C ASP A 250 12.26 -5.54 -15.94
N PRO A 251 12.75 -6.74 -15.63
CA PRO A 251 11.93 -7.79 -15.00
C PRO A 251 11.41 -7.42 -13.60
N SER A 252 11.93 -6.35 -13.01
CA SER A 252 11.42 -5.82 -11.74
C SER A 252 10.19 -4.91 -11.91
N ILE A 253 9.85 -4.55 -13.16
CA ILE A 253 8.70 -3.71 -13.48
C ILE A 253 7.72 -4.54 -14.29
N ILE A 254 6.64 -4.92 -13.65
CA ILE A 254 5.56 -5.67 -14.29
C ILE A 254 4.61 -4.71 -14.98
N GLU A 255 4.33 -5.02 -16.23
CA GLU A 255 3.29 -4.39 -17.04
C GLU A 255 2.54 -5.49 -17.79
N ASN A 256 1.24 -5.60 -17.55
CA ASN A 256 0.36 -6.56 -18.22
C ASN A 256 -0.73 -5.82 -19.03
N PRO A 257 -0.39 -5.12 -20.10
CA PRO A 257 -1.36 -4.36 -20.88
C PRO A 257 -2.38 -5.24 -21.57
N GLY A 258 -2.01 -6.43 -22.05
CA GLY A 258 -2.91 -7.43 -22.60
C GLY A 258 -4.00 -7.80 -21.61
N LEU A 259 -3.62 -8.32 -20.45
CA LEU A 259 -4.58 -8.67 -19.40
C LEU A 259 -5.44 -7.48 -18.96
N SER A 260 -4.83 -6.30 -18.78
CA SER A 260 -5.56 -5.09 -18.36
C SER A 260 -6.61 -4.67 -19.38
N GLY A 261 -6.34 -4.80 -20.68
CA GLY A 261 -7.28 -4.50 -21.75
C GLY A 261 -8.45 -5.48 -21.78
N ILE A 262 -8.17 -6.79 -21.68
CA ILE A 262 -9.18 -7.84 -21.66
C ILE A 262 -10.07 -7.71 -20.43
N LEU A 263 -9.52 -7.55 -19.23
CA LEU A 263 -10.31 -7.43 -18.01
C LEU A 263 -11.34 -6.27 -18.06
N ARG A 264 -11.03 -5.20 -18.78
CA ARG A 264 -11.95 -4.06 -18.93
C ARG A 264 -13.22 -4.41 -19.68
N GLU A 265 -13.17 -5.38 -20.59
CA GLU A 265 -14.27 -5.81 -21.42
C GLU A 265 -15.03 -7.04 -20.89
N TYR A 266 -14.60 -7.62 -19.77
CA TYR A 266 -15.15 -8.85 -19.19
C TYR A 266 -16.68 -8.85 -19.08
N ALA A 267 -17.25 -7.77 -18.57
CA ALA A 267 -18.69 -7.68 -18.38
C ALA A 267 -19.50 -7.76 -19.70
N LYS A 268 -18.87 -7.48 -20.85
CA LYS A 268 -19.53 -7.56 -22.17
C LYS A 268 -19.36 -8.93 -22.83
N PHE A 269 -18.25 -9.63 -22.54
CA PHE A 269 -17.85 -10.83 -23.28
C PHE A 269 -17.77 -12.11 -22.41
N PHE A 270 -18.16 -12.05 -21.14
CA PHE A 270 -18.01 -13.19 -20.21
C PHE A 270 -18.73 -14.48 -20.62
N MET A 271 -19.71 -14.39 -21.54
CA MET A 271 -20.42 -15.56 -22.10
C MET A 271 -19.74 -16.13 -23.37
N ASN A 272 -18.72 -15.46 -23.90
CA ASN A 272 -18.05 -15.89 -25.13
C ASN A 272 -16.88 -16.81 -24.77
N GLN A 273 -16.90 -18.06 -25.26
CA GLN A 273 -15.87 -19.06 -24.93
C GLN A 273 -14.48 -18.68 -25.47
N GLU A 274 -14.37 -18.11 -26.66
CA GLU A 274 -13.10 -17.67 -27.24
C GLU A 274 -12.49 -16.56 -26.40
N TYR A 275 -13.31 -15.58 -25.98
CA TYR A 275 -12.88 -14.52 -25.08
C TYR A 275 -12.41 -15.07 -23.73
N ILE A 276 -13.15 -16.03 -23.13
CA ILE A 276 -12.75 -16.65 -21.88
C ILE A 276 -11.44 -17.43 -22.04
N GLY A 277 -11.23 -18.11 -23.15
CA GLY A 277 -9.96 -18.76 -23.48
C GLY A 277 -8.79 -17.78 -23.49
N THR A 278 -8.96 -16.65 -24.19
CA THR A 278 -7.96 -15.57 -24.21
C THR A 278 -7.71 -14.98 -22.82
N LEU A 279 -8.78 -14.74 -22.03
CA LEU A 279 -8.66 -14.23 -20.66
C LEU A 279 -7.89 -15.19 -19.77
N VAL A 280 -8.18 -16.49 -19.83
CA VAL A 280 -7.48 -17.52 -19.04
C VAL A 280 -6.00 -17.56 -19.42
N TYR A 281 -5.71 -17.52 -20.72
CA TYR A 281 -4.31 -17.48 -21.20
C TYR A 281 -3.57 -16.26 -20.65
N GLU A 282 -4.13 -15.07 -20.77
CA GLU A 282 -3.53 -13.83 -20.25
C GLU A 282 -3.34 -13.86 -18.73
N ILE A 283 -4.29 -14.45 -17.98
CA ILE A 283 -4.13 -14.64 -16.53
C ILE A 283 -2.94 -15.55 -16.24
N CYS A 284 -2.74 -16.62 -17.01
CA CYS A 284 -1.65 -17.57 -16.79
C CYS A 284 -0.28 -17.00 -17.19
N MET A 285 -0.23 -16.19 -18.25
CA MET A 285 1.03 -15.63 -18.76
C MET A 285 1.48 -14.38 -18.01
N SER A 286 0.60 -13.78 -17.22
CA SER A 286 0.89 -12.57 -16.45
C SER A 286 1.64 -12.86 -15.15
N GLU A 287 2.52 -11.93 -14.78
CA GLU A 287 3.12 -11.84 -13.45
C GLU A 287 2.40 -10.75 -12.65
N TYR A 288 2.40 -10.89 -11.34
CA TYR A 288 1.62 -10.02 -10.46
C TYR A 288 2.46 -9.48 -9.32
N TYR A 289 2.24 -8.22 -8.94
CA TYR A 289 2.72 -7.73 -7.67
C TYR A 289 1.81 -8.19 -6.54
N LEU A 290 2.45 -8.71 -5.49
CA LEU A 290 1.84 -9.00 -4.20
C LEU A 290 2.50 -8.13 -3.12
N ILE A 291 1.71 -7.68 -2.18
CA ILE A 291 2.22 -7.00 -0.98
C ILE A 291 2.34 -8.03 0.13
N LYS A 292 3.58 -8.33 0.55
CA LYS A 292 3.89 -9.19 1.68
C LYS A 292 4.11 -8.34 2.92
N TYR A 293 3.54 -8.74 4.04
CA TYR A 293 3.82 -8.12 5.34
C TYR A 293 5.03 -8.78 5.99
N THR A 294 6.09 -8.00 6.21
CA THR A 294 7.29 -8.43 6.91
C THR A 294 7.11 -8.21 8.41
N ASN A 295 6.62 -9.20 9.14
CA ASN A 295 6.54 -9.17 10.59
C ASN A 295 7.53 -10.20 11.13
N GLU A 296 8.60 -9.77 11.79
CA GLU A 296 9.69 -10.62 12.30
C GLU A 296 9.26 -11.72 13.29
N ASN A 297 8.01 -11.68 13.76
CA ASN A 297 7.51 -12.61 14.80
C ASN A 297 6.50 -13.66 14.30
N ILE A 298 6.37 -13.85 12.99
CA ILE A 298 5.38 -14.81 12.46
C ILE A 298 6.06 -15.66 11.39
N ASP A 299 6.28 -16.93 11.70
CA ASP A 299 6.79 -17.97 10.77
C ASP A 299 5.89 -18.15 9.52
N ASP A 300 4.86 -17.34 9.36
CA ASP A 300 3.80 -17.50 8.38
C ASP A 300 3.80 -16.33 7.39
N GLU A 301 4.14 -16.58 6.12
CA GLU A 301 4.05 -15.58 5.06
C GLU A 301 2.63 -15.03 4.96
N ARG A 302 2.48 -13.73 5.17
CA ARG A 302 1.19 -13.03 5.05
C ARG A 302 1.22 -12.04 3.92
N PHE A 303 0.29 -12.22 3.00
CA PHE A 303 0.07 -11.29 1.91
C PHE A 303 -1.13 -10.40 2.19
N MET A 304 -1.15 -9.26 1.49
CA MET A 304 -2.29 -8.36 1.51
C MET A 304 -3.56 -9.09 1.10
N SER A 305 -4.60 -8.95 1.90
CA SER A 305 -5.92 -9.48 1.62
C SER A 305 -6.99 -8.42 1.86
N VAL A 306 -8.08 -8.55 1.15
CA VAL A 306 -9.30 -7.76 1.36
C VAL A 306 -10.45 -8.68 1.74
N ARG A 307 -11.49 -8.11 2.34
CA ARG A 307 -12.74 -8.81 2.59
C ARG A 307 -13.80 -8.28 1.65
N LEU A 308 -14.54 -9.17 1.05
CA LEU A 308 -15.65 -8.77 0.19
C LEU A 308 -16.85 -8.38 1.04
N ASN A 309 -17.59 -7.34 0.62
CA ASN A 309 -18.81 -6.92 1.33
C ASN A 309 -19.89 -8.03 1.37
N VAL A 310 -19.84 -8.96 0.43
CA VAL A 310 -20.80 -10.08 0.33
C VAL A 310 -20.49 -11.20 1.32
N ASP A 311 -19.21 -11.39 1.67
CA ASP A 311 -18.76 -12.42 2.60
C ASP A 311 -17.56 -11.90 3.43
N PRO A 312 -17.83 -11.19 4.53
CA PRO A 312 -16.80 -10.53 5.31
C PRO A 312 -15.90 -11.50 6.10
N ASP A 313 -16.26 -12.77 6.22
CA ASP A 313 -15.46 -13.77 6.95
C ASP A 313 -14.39 -14.39 6.07
N LYS A 314 -14.49 -14.23 4.75
CA LYS A 314 -13.53 -14.78 3.80
C LYS A 314 -12.43 -13.77 3.44
N ALA A 315 -11.19 -14.20 3.55
CA ALA A 315 -10.04 -13.44 3.12
C ALA A 315 -9.76 -13.67 1.62
N VAL A 316 -9.59 -12.61 0.86
CA VAL A 316 -9.32 -12.63 -0.58
C VAL A 316 -7.93 -12.09 -0.83
N LEU A 317 -7.07 -12.90 -1.47
CA LEU A 317 -5.70 -12.50 -1.84
C LEU A 317 -5.74 -11.40 -2.90
N VAL A 318 -4.93 -10.37 -2.73
CA VAL A 318 -4.85 -9.23 -3.64
C VAL A 318 -3.68 -9.35 -4.58
N LEU A 319 -3.94 -9.24 -5.88
CA LEU A 319 -2.94 -9.16 -6.94
C LEU A 319 -3.05 -7.84 -7.69
N PHE A 320 -1.92 -7.31 -8.15
CA PHE A 320 -1.87 -6.13 -8.99
C PHE A 320 -1.17 -6.43 -10.31
N THR A 321 -1.77 -6.03 -11.42
CA THR A 321 -1.25 -6.27 -12.78
C THR A 321 -0.10 -5.37 -13.17
N ASP A 322 0.03 -4.23 -12.51
CA ASP A 322 1.01 -3.20 -12.85
C ASP A 322 1.19 -2.23 -11.69
N TRP A 323 2.23 -1.39 -11.80
CA TRP A 323 2.55 -0.39 -10.79
C TRP A 323 1.43 0.65 -10.60
N HIS A 324 0.72 1.03 -11.65
CA HIS A 324 -0.37 2.00 -11.54
C HIS A 324 -1.58 1.43 -10.80
N ALA A 325 -1.85 0.14 -10.97
CA ALA A 325 -2.86 -0.55 -10.18
C ALA A 325 -2.47 -0.59 -8.69
N LEU A 326 -1.18 -0.85 -8.40
CA LEU A 326 -0.62 -0.85 -7.06
C LEU A 326 -0.68 0.53 -6.39
N LEU A 327 -0.34 1.61 -7.10
CA LEU A 327 -0.38 2.99 -6.59
C LEU A 327 -1.78 3.45 -6.19
N ARG A 328 -2.84 2.84 -6.70
CA ARG A 328 -4.22 3.12 -6.26
C ARG A 328 -4.49 2.66 -4.84
N TYR A 329 -3.67 1.78 -4.32
CA TYR A 329 -3.64 1.48 -2.90
C TYR A 329 -2.94 2.61 -2.16
N SER A 330 -3.72 3.57 -1.67
CA SER A 330 -3.22 4.83 -1.08
C SER A 330 -2.29 4.67 0.12
N ASN A 331 -2.26 3.50 0.75
CA ASN A 331 -1.49 3.27 1.98
C ASN A 331 -0.11 2.63 1.74
N ILE A 332 0.27 2.36 0.48
CA ILE A 332 1.54 1.68 0.18
C ILE A 332 2.77 2.43 0.72
N TYR A 333 2.70 3.77 0.73
CA TYR A 333 3.78 4.61 1.24
C TYR A 333 3.75 4.82 2.77
N GLU A 334 2.65 4.45 3.41
CA GLU A 334 2.45 4.65 4.86
C GLU A 334 2.81 3.40 5.67
N GLU A 335 3.02 2.27 5.00
CA GLU A 335 3.27 0.98 5.63
C GLU A 335 4.78 0.69 5.69
N ASP A 336 5.37 0.78 6.88
CA ASP A 336 6.81 0.60 7.11
C ASP A 336 7.27 -0.87 7.03
N GLU A 337 6.34 -1.83 6.93
CA GLU A 337 6.62 -3.27 7.04
C GLU A 337 6.05 -4.08 5.87
N ILE A 338 6.14 -3.55 4.66
CA ILE A 338 5.72 -4.25 3.46
C ILE A 338 6.90 -4.50 2.52
N GLN A 339 6.86 -5.64 1.89
CA GLN A 339 7.74 -6.02 0.78
C GLN A 339 6.88 -6.33 -0.43
N MET A 340 7.30 -5.92 -1.61
CA MET A 340 6.67 -6.34 -2.85
C MET A 340 7.32 -7.61 -3.34
N GLU A 341 6.52 -8.58 -3.70
CA GLU A 341 6.93 -9.81 -4.37
C GLU A 341 6.27 -9.89 -5.74
N VAL A 342 6.96 -10.50 -6.67
CA VAL A 342 6.46 -10.82 -8.01
C VAL A 342 6.19 -12.31 -8.06
N ARG A 343 4.98 -12.71 -8.44
CA ARG A 343 4.59 -14.11 -8.60
C ARG A 343 3.69 -14.31 -9.82
N ASN A 344 3.78 -15.48 -10.43
CA ASN A 344 2.81 -15.92 -11.42
C ASN A 344 1.54 -16.47 -10.75
N ILE A 345 0.49 -16.67 -11.55
CA ILE A 345 -0.80 -17.11 -11.01
C ILE A 345 -0.75 -18.52 -10.40
N LYS A 346 0.07 -19.43 -10.91
CA LYS A 346 0.23 -20.79 -10.37
C LYS A 346 0.76 -20.76 -8.94
N GLU A 347 1.77 -19.93 -8.67
CA GLU A 347 2.30 -19.74 -7.33
C GLU A 347 1.25 -19.13 -6.40
N CYS A 348 0.45 -18.16 -6.90
CA CYS A 348 -0.64 -17.58 -6.14
C CYS A 348 -1.73 -18.61 -5.79
N PHE A 349 -2.03 -19.55 -6.69
CA PHE A 349 -3.01 -20.61 -6.42
C PHE A 349 -2.59 -21.54 -5.28
N HIS A 350 -1.29 -21.78 -5.08
CA HIS A 350 -0.80 -22.56 -3.95
C HIS A 350 -1.04 -21.89 -2.59
N LEU A 351 -1.22 -20.58 -2.54
CA LEU A 351 -1.51 -19.84 -1.31
C LEU A 351 -2.99 -19.98 -0.87
N ILE A 352 -3.89 -20.28 -1.81
CA ILE A 352 -5.33 -20.22 -1.59
C ILE A 352 -5.85 -21.28 -0.60
N PRO A 353 -5.52 -22.60 -0.72
CA PRO A 353 -6.14 -23.61 0.13
C PRO A 353 -5.87 -23.41 1.63
N ALA A 354 -4.73 -22.80 1.95
CA ALA A 354 -4.28 -22.68 3.34
C ALA A 354 -4.77 -21.39 4.05
N LYS A 355 -4.95 -20.27 3.30
CA LYS A 355 -5.09 -18.95 3.92
C LYS A 355 -6.17 -18.06 3.30
N TYR A 356 -6.54 -18.30 2.05
CA TYR A 356 -7.44 -17.41 1.30
C TYR A 356 -8.57 -18.20 0.65
N ASP A 357 -9.70 -17.53 0.40
CA ASP A 357 -10.87 -18.13 -0.22
C ASP A 357 -10.96 -17.90 -1.73
N SER A 358 -10.34 -16.84 -2.20
CA SER A 358 -10.30 -16.43 -3.61
C SER A 358 -9.19 -15.42 -3.85
N ILE A 359 -9.02 -15.02 -5.11
CA ILE A 359 -8.08 -13.97 -5.53
C ILE A 359 -8.89 -12.80 -6.09
N VAL A 360 -8.44 -11.58 -5.86
CA VAL A 360 -8.93 -10.39 -6.55
C VAL A 360 -7.79 -9.68 -7.25
N ILE A 361 -7.94 -9.46 -8.54
CA ILE A 361 -7.02 -8.68 -9.36
C ILE A 361 -7.48 -7.22 -9.35
N ASN A 362 -6.60 -6.29 -9.04
CA ASN A 362 -6.81 -4.83 -9.04
C ASN A 362 -8.05 -4.38 -8.24
N PRO A 363 -8.19 -4.69 -6.94
CA PRO A 363 -9.40 -4.39 -6.16
C PRO A 363 -9.73 -2.90 -6.06
N PHE A 364 -8.74 -2.03 -6.25
CA PHE A 364 -8.89 -0.56 -6.20
C PHE A 364 -8.93 0.08 -7.59
N GLY A 365 -8.91 -0.74 -8.62
CA GLY A 365 -8.96 -0.32 -10.02
C GLY A 365 -10.38 -0.03 -10.52
N PRO A 366 -10.53 0.54 -11.73
CA PRO A 366 -11.83 0.77 -12.35
C PRO A 366 -12.56 -0.55 -12.69
N LYS A 367 -11.84 -1.65 -12.76
CA LYS A 367 -12.35 -3.01 -13.04
C LYS A 367 -11.56 -4.01 -12.21
N SER A 368 -12.09 -4.34 -11.04
CA SER A 368 -11.61 -5.47 -10.26
C SER A 368 -12.12 -6.78 -10.84
N PHE A 369 -11.32 -7.83 -10.79
CA PHE A 369 -11.70 -9.16 -11.25
C PHE A 369 -11.48 -10.18 -10.14
N ILE A 370 -12.49 -10.99 -9.84
CA ILE A 370 -12.43 -12.00 -8.78
C ILE A 370 -12.28 -13.38 -9.41
N ILE A 371 -11.23 -14.09 -9.02
CA ILE A 371 -10.98 -15.49 -9.36
C ILE A 371 -11.48 -16.33 -8.19
N THR A 372 -12.65 -16.94 -8.35
CA THR A 372 -13.23 -17.86 -7.37
C THR A 372 -12.52 -19.21 -7.41
N LYS A 373 -12.72 -20.06 -6.39
CA LYS A 373 -12.19 -21.44 -6.36
C LYS A 373 -12.66 -22.28 -7.55
N ASP A 374 -13.90 -22.07 -8.01
CA ASP A 374 -14.43 -22.77 -9.18
C ASP A 374 -13.75 -22.29 -10.46
N PHE A 375 -13.52 -20.99 -10.61
CA PHE A 375 -12.80 -20.46 -11.77
C PHE A 375 -11.33 -20.86 -11.75
N MET A 376 -10.69 -20.95 -10.56
CA MET A 376 -9.33 -21.48 -10.43
C MET A 376 -9.23 -22.92 -10.92
N ARG A 377 -10.17 -23.79 -10.51
CA ARG A 377 -10.24 -25.16 -11.01
C ARG A 377 -10.38 -25.20 -12.53
N HIS A 378 -11.27 -24.39 -13.06
CA HIS A 378 -11.46 -24.30 -14.50
C HIS A 378 -10.16 -23.87 -15.24
N ILE A 379 -9.39 -22.92 -14.70
CA ILE A 379 -8.09 -22.54 -15.24
C ILE A 379 -7.11 -23.73 -15.21
N GLN A 380 -7.05 -24.45 -14.09
CA GLN A 380 -6.12 -25.59 -13.92
C GLN A 380 -6.47 -26.82 -14.78
N GLU A 381 -7.73 -26.96 -15.19
CA GLU A 381 -8.22 -28.01 -16.05
C GLU A 381 -7.99 -27.74 -17.55
N VAL A 382 -7.53 -26.53 -17.92
CA VAL A 382 -7.22 -26.19 -19.33
C VAL A 382 -6.08 -27.08 -19.82
N PRO A 383 -6.25 -27.76 -20.97
CA PRO A 383 -5.15 -28.54 -21.56
C PRO A 383 -3.89 -27.72 -21.74
N GLY A 384 -2.74 -28.25 -21.28
CA GLY A 384 -1.46 -27.55 -21.35
C GLY A 384 -1.19 -26.53 -20.24
N TYR A 385 -2.07 -26.41 -19.22
CA TYR A 385 -1.89 -25.47 -18.12
C TYR A 385 -0.46 -25.54 -17.50
N ASP A 386 0.01 -26.76 -17.17
CA ASP A 386 1.33 -26.93 -16.58
C ASP A 386 2.47 -26.58 -17.56
N GLU A 387 2.24 -26.63 -18.85
CA GLU A 387 3.22 -26.31 -19.88
C GLU A 387 3.47 -24.81 -19.99
N LEU A 388 2.46 -23.98 -19.70
CA LEU A 388 2.55 -22.52 -19.70
C LEU A 388 3.60 -22.00 -18.69
N PHE A 389 3.91 -22.77 -17.66
CA PHE A 389 4.85 -22.36 -16.59
C PHE A 389 6.20 -23.08 -16.67
N LYS A 390 6.45 -23.86 -17.71
CA LYS A 390 7.75 -24.45 -17.97
C LYS A 390 8.59 -23.46 -18.80
N LYS A 391 9.19 -22.47 -18.12
CA LYS A 391 10.19 -21.57 -18.71
C LYS A 391 11.57 -22.08 -18.42
#